data_2e3312e52c8668652702d7d3ae656909
#
_entry.id   2e3312e52c8668652702d7d3ae656909
#
_cell.length_a   1.000
_cell.length_b   1.000
_cell.length_c   1.000
_cell.angle_alpha   90.00
_cell.angle_beta   90.00
_cell.angle_gamma   90.00
#
_symmetry.space_group_name_H-M   'P 1'
#
loop_
_entity.id
_entity.type
_entity.pdbx_description
1 polymer ?
#
loop_
_entity_poly.entity_id
_entity_poly.type
_entity_poly.pdbx_seq_one_letter_code
_entity_poly.pdbx_strand_id
1 'polypeptide(L)'
;MKKDYAYESLKQFSLPAWNEIPDVGLYLDQVTKYINSYLEAYELGVTPSMISNYVKLKIISREGKKVYGRERIAALFFVAISKTVLSMDQIRQCLRMREAVCSAEQGYSSFVRRLTERLVNFEESDQERYSSDNEAGEMLRKVTAAIAYKMYLDTYFRSELAKEVTVQTV
;
A
#
# COMPACT_ATOMS: atom_id res chain seq x y z
N MET A 1 -29.94 4.79 -5.64
CA MET A 1 -28.49 5.05 -5.81
C MET A 1 -27.86 3.77 -6.35
N LYS A 2 -27.25 3.80 -7.54
CA LYS A 2 -26.46 2.66 -8.01
C LYS A 2 -25.31 2.50 -7.02
N LYS A 3 -25.19 1.34 -6.36
CA LYS A 3 -24.02 1.02 -5.56
C LYS A 3 -22.79 1.14 -6.46
N ASP A 4 -21.88 2.03 -6.10
CA ASP A 4 -20.64 2.21 -6.84
C ASP A 4 -19.79 0.94 -6.65
N TYR A 5 -19.61 0.17 -7.74
CA TYR A 5 -18.87 -1.07 -7.72
C TYR A 5 -17.42 -0.88 -7.21
N ALA A 6 -16.80 0.23 -7.59
CA ALA A 6 -15.45 0.56 -7.15
C ALA A 6 -15.38 0.69 -5.62
N TYR A 7 -16.35 1.37 -5.05
CA TYR A 7 -16.44 1.55 -3.61
C TYR A 7 -16.64 0.22 -2.84
N GLU A 8 -17.59 -0.61 -3.31
CA GLU A 8 -17.85 -1.91 -2.68
C GLU A 8 -16.65 -2.88 -2.80
N SER A 9 -15.94 -2.83 -3.93
CA SER A 9 -14.72 -3.62 -4.13
C SER A 9 -13.60 -3.21 -3.16
N LEU A 10 -13.41 -1.90 -2.96
CA LEU A 10 -12.35 -1.38 -2.11
C LEU A 10 -12.61 -1.57 -0.61
N LYS A 11 -13.86 -1.72 -0.18
CA LYS A 11 -14.19 -2.09 1.20
C LYS A 11 -13.63 -3.46 1.62
N GLN A 12 -13.36 -4.33 0.65
CA GLN A 12 -12.79 -5.65 0.89
C GLN A 12 -11.25 -5.65 0.93
N PHE A 13 -10.63 -4.50 0.61
CA PHE A 13 -9.18 -4.37 0.66
C PHE A 13 -8.68 -4.55 2.09
N SER A 14 -7.72 -5.45 2.27
CA SER A 14 -7.08 -5.69 3.55
C SER A 14 -5.59 -6.00 3.38
N LEU A 15 -4.82 -5.62 4.36
CA LEU A 15 -3.41 -5.97 4.50
C LEU A 15 -3.23 -6.79 5.78
N PRO A 16 -2.18 -7.63 5.87
CA PRO A 16 -1.94 -8.40 7.08
C PRO A 16 -1.64 -7.47 8.27
N ALA A 17 -2.10 -7.82 9.45
CA ALA A 17 -1.65 -7.18 10.67
C ALA A 17 -0.15 -7.46 10.90
N TRP A 18 0.52 -6.63 11.69
CA TRP A 18 1.95 -6.79 11.93
C TRP A 18 2.37 -8.20 12.36
N ASN A 19 1.64 -8.80 13.29
CA ASN A 19 1.90 -10.14 13.80
C ASN A 19 1.54 -11.27 12.82
N GLU A 20 0.78 -10.98 11.78
CA GLU A 20 0.46 -11.93 10.70
C GLU A 20 1.55 -11.96 9.62
N ILE A 21 2.40 -10.93 9.55
CA ILE A 21 3.55 -10.94 8.64
C ILE A 21 4.56 -11.98 9.15
N PRO A 22 5.04 -12.90 8.27
CA PRO A 22 6.00 -13.92 8.66
C PRO A 22 7.25 -13.35 9.35
N ASP A 23 7.62 -13.92 10.49
CA ASP A 23 8.82 -13.54 11.24
C ASP A 23 10.06 -14.33 10.78
N VAL A 24 9.84 -15.48 10.18
CA VAL A 24 10.87 -16.23 9.47
C VAL A 24 11.22 -15.52 8.18
N GLY A 25 12.52 -15.38 7.86
CA GLY A 25 12.93 -14.72 6.62
C GLY A 25 12.42 -15.47 5.38
N LEU A 26 11.83 -14.73 4.45
CA LEU A 26 11.36 -15.25 3.16
C LEU A 26 12.39 -14.98 2.07
N TYR A 27 12.61 -15.93 1.17
CA TYR A 27 13.38 -15.71 -0.05
C TYR A 27 12.60 -14.85 -1.06
N LEU A 28 13.29 -14.29 -2.05
CA LEU A 28 12.73 -13.36 -3.01
C LEU A 28 11.44 -13.85 -3.67
N ASP A 29 11.39 -15.10 -4.12
CA ASP A 29 10.18 -15.65 -4.75
C ASP A 29 9.03 -15.85 -3.75
N GLN A 30 9.38 -16.20 -2.50
CA GLN A 30 8.39 -16.38 -1.44
C GLN A 30 7.77 -15.04 -1.02
N VAL A 31 8.61 -14.01 -0.82
CA VAL A 31 8.11 -12.68 -0.47
C VAL A 31 7.29 -12.06 -1.60
N THR A 32 7.68 -12.29 -2.86
CA THR A 32 6.89 -11.85 -4.03
C THR A 32 5.51 -12.48 -4.02
N LYS A 33 5.41 -13.79 -3.84
CA LYS A 33 4.11 -14.49 -3.75
C LYS A 33 3.28 -14.03 -2.56
N TYR A 34 3.92 -13.84 -1.41
CA TYR A 34 3.24 -13.37 -0.19
C TYR A 34 2.61 -11.99 -0.39
N ILE A 35 3.36 -11.02 -0.91
CA ILE A 35 2.85 -9.67 -1.18
C ILE A 35 1.74 -9.71 -2.22
N ASN A 36 1.91 -10.46 -3.30
CA ASN A 36 0.93 -10.55 -4.38
C ASN A 36 -0.37 -11.23 -3.96
N SER A 37 -0.35 -12.11 -2.95
CA SER A 37 -1.58 -12.68 -2.39
C SER A 37 -2.55 -11.63 -1.83
N TYR A 38 -2.04 -10.45 -1.44
CA TYR A 38 -2.85 -9.32 -0.98
C TYR A 38 -3.08 -8.25 -2.05
N LEU A 39 -2.13 -8.03 -2.94
CA LEU A 39 -2.10 -6.85 -3.80
C LEU A 39 -2.47 -7.11 -5.26
N GLU A 40 -2.34 -8.33 -5.77
CA GLU A 40 -2.52 -8.62 -7.21
C GLU A 40 -3.96 -8.36 -7.67
N ALA A 41 -4.95 -8.66 -6.85
CA ALA A 41 -6.36 -8.41 -7.16
C ALA A 41 -6.69 -6.92 -7.37
N TYR A 42 -5.84 -6.01 -6.88
CA TYR A 42 -5.96 -4.56 -7.02
C TYR A 42 -4.98 -3.95 -8.02
N GLU A 43 -4.32 -4.81 -8.83
CA GLU A 43 -3.25 -4.41 -9.77
C GLU A 43 -2.07 -3.66 -9.11
N LEU A 44 -1.84 -3.93 -7.84
CA LEU A 44 -0.75 -3.39 -7.04
C LEU A 44 0.40 -4.39 -6.86
N GLY A 45 0.36 -5.51 -7.57
CA GLY A 45 1.34 -6.57 -7.47
C GLY A 45 2.77 -6.14 -7.81
N VAL A 46 3.72 -6.93 -7.35
CA VAL A 46 5.15 -6.72 -7.57
C VAL A 46 5.78 -7.91 -8.27
N THR A 47 6.90 -7.68 -8.95
CA THR A 47 7.73 -8.74 -9.53
C THR A 47 9.02 -8.90 -8.72
N PRO A 48 9.72 -10.05 -8.82
CA PRO A 48 11.05 -10.21 -8.20
C PRO A 48 12.04 -9.11 -8.63
N SER A 49 12.00 -8.70 -9.90
CA SER A 49 12.84 -7.62 -10.43
C SER A 49 12.55 -6.28 -9.77
N MET A 50 11.29 -5.97 -9.53
CA MET A 50 10.89 -4.74 -8.82
C MET A 50 11.42 -4.74 -7.39
N ILE A 51 11.27 -5.82 -6.65
CA ILE A 51 11.78 -5.94 -5.28
C ILE A 51 13.31 -5.81 -5.27
N SER A 52 14.00 -6.49 -6.19
CA SER A 52 15.46 -6.37 -6.32
C SER A 52 15.89 -4.94 -6.63
N ASN A 53 15.12 -4.20 -7.45
CA ASN A 53 15.39 -2.79 -7.73
C ASN A 53 15.20 -1.90 -6.50
N TYR A 54 14.21 -2.15 -5.65
CA TYR A 54 14.02 -1.38 -4.41
C TYR A 54 15.20 -1.57 -3.44
N VAL A 55 15.80 -2.75 -3.41
CA VAL A 55 17.03 -3.01 -2.65
C VAL A 55 18.23 -2.27 -3.27
N LYS A 56 18.37 -2.31 -4.60
CA LYS A 56 19.42 -1.57 -5.33
C LYS A 56 19.35 -0.07 -5.06
N LEU A 57 18.17 0.50 -5.07
CA LEU A 57 17.91 1.92 -4.80
C LEU A 57 18.04 2.28 -3.31
N LYS A 58 18.38 1.32 -2.45
CA LYS A 58 18.47 1.49 -0.99
C LYS A 58 17.18 2.02 -0.34
N ILE A 59 16.03 1.69 -0.93
CA ILE A 59 14.70 1.96 -0.35
C ILE A 59 14.39 0.87 0.67
N ILE A 60 14.70 -0.38 0.34
CA ILE A 60 14.65 -1.51 1.25
C ILE A 60 16.09 -1.83 1.69
N SER A 61 16.32 -1.94 2.99
CA SER A 61 17.65 -2.23 3.54
C SER A 61 18.17 -3.59 3.06
N ARG A 62 19.48 -3.66 2.81
CA ARG A 62 20.19 -4.90 2.50
C ARG A 62 20.91 -5.34 3.76
N GLU A 63 20.23 -5.88 4.71
CA GLU A 63 20.87 -6.52 5.85
C GLU A 63 21.40 -7.89 5.41
N GLY A 64 22.67 -8.01 5.10
CA GLY A 64 23.55 -9.19 4.99
C GLY A 64 22.97 -10.57 4.60
N LYS A 65 21.68 -10.77 4.67
CA LYS A 65 20.97 -12.02 4.42
C LYS A 65 20.14 -11.94 3.14
N LYS A 66 20.10 -13.04 2.38
CA LYS A 66 19.27 -13.19 1.16
C LYS A 66 17.77 -13.32 1.46
N VAL A 67 17.34 -13.07 2.69
CA VAL A 67 15.96 -13.25 3.15
C VAL A 67 15.36 -11.94 3.59
N TYR A 68 14.03 -11.83 3.47
CA TYR A 68 13.23 -10.68 3.84
C TYR A 68 12.48 -11.00 5.14
N GLY A 69 12.89 -10.37 6.23
CA GLY A 69 12.21 -10.46 7.52
C GLY A 69 10.98 -9.53 7.59
N ARG A 70 10.24 -9.60 8.70
CA ARG A 70 8.97 -8.88 8.91
C ARG A 70 9.05 -7.39 8.58
N GLU A 71 10.05 -6.67 9.08
CA GLU A 71 10.20 -5.24 8.82
C GLU A 71 10.38 -4.91 7.33
N ARG A 72 11.17 -5.71 6.63
CA ARG A 72 11.38 -5.54 5.19
C ARG A 72 10.13 -5.86 4.39
N ILE A 73 9.35 -6.88 4.80
CA ILE A 73 8.07 -7.22 4.17
C ILE A 73 7.06 -6.10 4.39
N ALA A 74 6.96 -5.57 5.60
CA ALA A 74 6.11 -4.42 5.91
C ALA A 74 6.48 -3.19 5.06
N ALA A 75 7.78 -2.88 4.92
CA ALA A 75 8.25 -1.80 4.06
C ALA A 75 7.91 -2.06 2.57
N LEU A 76 7.98 -3.32 2.10
CA LEU A 76 7.62 -3.68 0.73
C LEU A 76 6.13 -3.45 0.44
N PHE A 77 5.22 -3.72 1.38
CA PHE A 77 3.81 -3.36 1.24
C PHE A 77 3.64 -1.85 1.05
N PHE A 78 4.28 -1.05 1.90
CA PHE A 78 4.24 0.41 1.77
C PHE A 78 4.77 0.88 0.43
N VAL A 79 5.94 0.39 -0.03
CA VAL A 79 6.53 0.75 -1.32
C VAL A 79 5.63 0.35 -2.48
N ALA A 80 5.13 -0.88 -2.49
CA ALA A 80 4.29 -1.41 -3.57
C ALA A 80 3.02 -0.59 -3.79
N ILE A 81 2.40 -0.13 -2.71
CA ILE A 81 1.18 0.66 -2.75
C ILE A 81 1.48 2.13 -3.04
N SER A 82 2.47 2.71 -2.35
CA SER A 82 2.77 4.15 -2.43
C SER A 82 3.38 4.57 -3.77
N LYS A 83 4.04 3.67 -4.51
CA LYS A 83 4.58 3.97 -5.85
C LYS A 83 3.53 4.42 -6.87
N THR A 84 2.26 4.18 -6.59
CA THR A 84 1.16 4.65 -7.46
C THR A 84 0.97 6.15 -7.42
N VAL A 85 1.43 6.82 -6.36
CA VAL A 85 1.25 8.27 -6.13
C VAL A 85 2.55 8.99 -5.80
N LEU A 86 3.62 8.28 -5.44
CA LEU A 86 4.91 8.85 -5.02
C LEU A 86 6.05 8.34 -5.89
N SER A 87 7.05 9.19 -6.09
CA SER A 87 8.34 8.78 -6.66
C SER A 87 9.15 7.94 -5.65
N MET A 88 10.16 7.21 -6.14
CA MET A 88 11.04 6.43 -5.27
C MET A 88 11.79 7.30 -4.25
N ASP A 89 12.17 8.52 -4.60
CA ASP A 89 12.82 9.45 -3.67
C ASP A 89 11.86 9.95 -2.59
N GLN A 90 10.61 10.23 -2.96
CA GLN A 90 9.56 10.59 -1.99
C GLN A 90 9.26 9.43 -1.04
N ILE A 91 9.17 8.21 -1.53
CA ILE A 91 9.00 7.00 -0.70
C ILE A 91 10.16 6.85 0.29
N ARG A 92 11.40 7.02 -0.19
CA ARG A 92 12.60 6.98 0.66
C ARG A 92 12.53 8.03 1.78
N GLN A 93 12.08 9.24 1.47
CA GLN A 93 11.89 10.28 2.48
C GLN A 93 10.80 9.92 3.50
N CYS A 94 9.65 9.40 3.06
CA CYS A 94 8.59 8.93 3.96
C CYS A 94 9.11 7.87 4.94
N LEU A 95 9.90 6.91 4.47
CA LEU A 95 10.48 5.86 5.32
C LEU A 95 11.46 6.46 6.35
N ARG A 96 12.31 7.40 5.95
CA ARG A 96 13.23 8.11 6.87
C ARG A 96 12.47 8.94 7.92
N MET A 97 11.42 9.66 7.51
CA MET A 97 10.59 10.43 8.45
C MET A 97 9.96 9.50 9.49
N ARG A 98 9.47 8.34 9.06
CA ARG A 98 8.93 7.31 9.97
C ARG A 98 10.00 6.81 10.94
N GLU A 99 11.18 6.44 10.45
CA GLU A 99 12.29 5.92 11.27
C GLU A 99 12.73 6.90 12.37
N ALA A 100 12.61 8.20 12.12
CA ALA A 100 12.96 9.23 13.10
C ALA A 100 11.97 9.34 14.28
N VAL A 101 10.73 8.83 14.15
CA VAL A 101 9.66 9.08 15.12
C VAL A 101 9.01 7.82 15.69
N CYS A 102 9.10 6.67 15.03
CA CYS A 102 8.45 5.45 15.50
C CYS A 102 9.12 4.17 14.96
N SER A 103 8.78 3.03 15.58
CA SER A 103 9.22 1.72 15.13
C SER A 103 8.60 1.32 13.78
N ALA A 104 9.15 0.28 13.15
CA ALA A 104 8.59 -0.29 11.93
C ALA A 104 7.16 -0.81 12.17
N GLU A 105 6.90 -1.46 13.29
CA GLU A 105 5.57 -1.94 13.69
C GLU A 105 4.55 -0.81 13.81
N GLN A 106 4.89 0.24 14.55
CA GLN A 106 4.00 1.39 14.73
C GLN A 106 3.69 2.10 13.42
N GLY A 107 4.72 2.30 12.57
CA GLY A 107 4.56 2.94 11.26
C GLY A 107 3.70 2.11 10.32
N TYR A 108 3.97 0.81 10.22
CA TYR A 108 3.18 -0.10 9.38
C TYR A 108 1.71 -0.19 9.86
N SER A 109 1.50 -0.40 11.15
CA SER A 109 0.16 -0.50 11.72
C SER A 109 -0.65 0.79 11.52
N SER A 110 -0.01 1.96 11.65
CA SER A 110 -0.64 3.25 11.36
C SER A 110 -0.99 3.40 9.88
N PHE A 111 -0.11 2.97 8.99
CA PHE A 111 -0.36 2.99 7.54
C PHE A 111 -1.56 2.12 7.17
N VAL A 112 -1.57 0.85 7.62
CA VAL A 112 -2.66 -0.09 7.35
C VAL A 112 -3.99 0.46 7.86
N ARG A 113 -4.03 0.90 9.11
CA ARG A 113 -5.25 1.45 9.73
C ARG A 113 -5.78 2.65 8.95
N ARG A 114 -4.94 3.64 8.68
CA ARG A 114 -5.35 4.88 7.98
C ARG A 114 -5.83 4.59 6.56
N LEU A 115 -5.14 3.71 5.83
CA LEU A 115 -5.55 3.35 4.47
C LEU A 115 -6.89 2.60 4.47
N THR A 116 -7.04 1.60 5.34
CA THR A 116 -8.27 0.81 5.44
C THR A 116 -9.47 1.68 5.84
N GLU A 117 -9.30 2.55 6.83
CA GLU A 117 -10.36 3.46 7.27
C GLU A 117 -10.81 4.40 6.15
N ARG A 118 -9.88 4.91 5.34
CA ARG A 118 -10.22 5.75 4.19
C ARG A 118 -10.94 4.98 3.09
N LEU A 119 -10.54 3.76 2.81
CA LEU A 119 -11.19 2.91 1.80
C LEU A 119 -12.60 2.47 2.21
N VAL A 120 -12.88 2.40 3.51
CA VAL A 120 -14.20 2.06 4.03
C VAL A 120 -15.11 3.30 4.13
N ASN A 121 -14.56 4.46 4.46
CA ASN A 121 -15.32 5.69 4.79
C ASN A 121 -14.93 6.85 3.85
N PHE A 122 -14.98 6.65 2.54
CA PHE A 122 -14.57 7.66 1.55
C PHE A 122 -15.29 9.01 1.72
N GLU A 123 -16.60 8.99 2.01
CA GLU A 123 -17.43 10.19 2.13
C GLU A 123 -17.26 10.93 3.47
N GLU A 124 -16.85 10.22 4.52
CA GLU A 124 -16.73 10.79 5.88
C GLU A 124 -15.29 11.21 6.24
N SER A 125 -14.31 10.80 5.43
CA SER A 125 -12.88 10.88 5.80
C SER A 125 -12.24 12.24 5.59
N ASP A 126 -12.91 13.20 4.95
CA ASP A 126 -12.39 14.56 4.72
C ASP A 126 -12.50 15.47 5.95
N GLN A 127 -13.25 15.07 6.97
CA GLN A 127 -13.33 15.80 8.24
C GLN A 127 -12.27 15.26 9.23
N GLU A 128 -11.26 16.04 9.47
CA GLU A 128 -10.29 16.19 10.57
C GLU A 128 -10.31 15.19 11.76
N ARG A 129 -10.53 13.91 11.57
CA ARG A 129 -10.48 12.93 12.68
C ARG A 129 -9.07 12.61 13.18
N TYR A 130 -8.04 13.07 12.47
CA TYR A 130 -6.65 12.74 12.81
C TYR A 130 -5.78 13.99 12.78
N SER A 131 -5.73 14.72 13.89
CA SER A 131 -4.58 15.57 14.16
C SER A 131 -3.38 14.65 14.42
N SER A 132 -2.34 14.79 13.63
CA SER A 132 -1.08 14.11 13.91
C SER A 132 -0.18 15.10 14.62
N ASP A 133 0.41 14.66 15.73
CA ASP A 133 1.25 15.52 16.57
C ASP A 133 2.64 15.80 15.96
N ASN A 134 2.92 15.25 14.76
CA ASN A 134 4.21 15.43 14.08
C ASN A 134 4.12 15.40 12.56
N GLU A 135 5.16 15.90 11.89
CA GLU A 135 5.25 16.00 10.43
C GLU A 135 5.14 14.65 9.71
N ALA A 136 5.71 13.57 10.27
CA ALA A 136 5.61 12.23 9.70
C ALA A 136 4.17 11.72 9.68
N GLY A 137 3.42 11.95 10.75
CA GLY A 137 2.00 11.59 10.84
C GLY A 137 1.13 12.39 9.87
N GLU A 138 1.39 13.70 9.71
CA GLU A 138 0.73 14.53 8.71
C GLU A 138 1.04 14.08 7.28
N MET A 139 2.28 13.74 6.99
CA MET A 139 2.68 13.19 5.69
C MET A 139 1.96 11.87 5.42
N LEU A 140 1.93 10.95 6.38
CA LEU A 140 1.24 9.69 6.26
C LEU A 140 -0.26 9.87 6.00
N ARG A 141 -0.89 10.84 6.65
CA ARG A 141 -2.30 11.20 6.42
C ARG A 141 -2.55 11.60 4.97
N LYS A 142 -1.71 12.45 4.41
CA LYS A 142 -1.81 12.93 3.02
C LYS A 142 -1.52 11.82 2.02
N VAL A 143 -0.51 11.01 2.26
CA VAL A 143 -0.14 9.88 1.40
C VAL A 143 -1.25 8.84 1.35
N THR A 144 -1.81 8.45 2.49
CA THR A 144 -2.91 7.47 2.53
C THR A 144 -4.19 8.01 1.88
N ALA A 145 -4.45 9.31 1.96
CA ALA A 145 -5.54 9.95 1.23
C ALA A 145 -5.32 9.85 -0.29
N ALA A 146 -4.15 10.25 -0.78
CA ALA A 146 -3.82 10.19 -2.21
C ALA A 146 -3.91 8.75 -2.76
N ILE A 147 -3.40 7.76 -2.00
CA ILE A 147 -3.49 6.34 -2.36
C ILE A 147 -4.95 5.90 -2.46
N ALA A 148 -5.77 6.22 -1.48
CA ALA A 148 -7.18 5.82 -1.46
C ALA A 148 -7.94 6.38 -2.65
N TYR A 149 -7.78 7.66 -2.98
CA TYR A 149 -8.38 8.27 -4.17
C TYR A 149 -7.84 7.65 -5.46
N LYS A 150 -6.54 7.36 -5.55
CA LYS A 150 -5.96 6.70 -6.71
C LYS A 150 -6.55 5.29 -6.92
N MET A 151 -6.65 4.51 -5.86
CA MET A 151 -7.25 3.17 -5.91
C MET A 151 -8.71 3.23 -6.35
N TYR A 152 -9.47 4.20 -5.84
CA TYR A 152 -10.85 4.42 -6.26
C TYR A 152 -10.94 4.72 -7.76
N LEU A 153 -10.17 5.69 -8.25
CA LEU A 153 -10.18 6.08 -9.66
C LEU A 153 -9.78 4.92 -10.58
N ASP A 154 -8.74 4.18 -10.23
CA ASP A 154 -8.28 3.03 -11.03
C ASP A 154 -9.36 1.93 -11.09
N THR A 155 -10.02 1.64 -9.98
CA THR A 155 -11.08 0.63 -9.90
C THR A 155 -12.32 1.09 -10.67
N TYR A 156 -12.71 2.36 -10.54
CA TYR A 156 -13.85 2.95 -11.25
C TYR A 156 -13.66 2.89 -12.77
N PHE A 157 -12.57 3.44 -13.29
CA PHE A 157 -12.31 3.46 -14.73
C PHE A 157 -12.15 2.08 -15.33
N ARG A 158 -11.55 1.13 -14.60
CA ARG A 158 -11.47 -0.26 -15.03
C ARG A 158 -12.85 -0.88 -15.19
N SER A 159 -13.76 -0.62 -14.26
CA SER A 159 -15.14 -1.12 -14.32
C SER A 159 -15.95 -0.51 -15.49
N GLU A 160 -15.74 0.77 -15.80
CA GLU A 160 -16.41 1.44 -16.93
C GLU A 160 -15.90 0.91 -18.27
N LEU A 161 -14.57 0.78 -18.45
CA LEU A 161 -13.99 0.23 -19.68
C LEU A 161 -14.45 -1.21 -19.95
N ALA A 162 -14.60 -2.03 -18.91
CA ALA A 162 -15.11 -3.40 -19.05
C ALA A 162 -16.57 -3.41 -19.57
N LYS A 163 -17.40 -2.46 -19.18
CA LYS A 163 -18.78 -2.33 -19.66
C LYS A 163 -18.83 -1.94 -21.15
N GLU A 164 -17.96 -1.01 -21.58
CA GLU A 164 -17.89 -0.57 -22.99
C GLU A 164 -17.53 -1.73 -23.94
N VAL A 165 -16.56 -2.56 -23.54
CA VAL A 165 -16.16 -3.75 -24.32
C VAL A 165 -17.32 -4.75 -24.47
N THR A 166 -18.12 -4.95 -23.42
CA THR A 166 -19.26 -5.86 -23.44
C THR A 166 -20.37 -5.39 -24.37
N VAL A 167 -20.59 -4.08 -24.47
CA VAL A 167 -21.64 -3.48 -25.35
C VAL A 167 -21.25 -3.54 -26.82
N GLN A 168 -19.96 -3.54 -27.16
CA GLN A 168 -19.50 -3.61 -28.57
C GLN A 168 -19.48 -5.04 -29.14
N THR A 169 -19.68 -6.06 -28.30
CA THR A 169 -19.61 -7.48 -28.69
C THR A 169 -21.01 -8.09 -28.92
N VAL A 170 -22.07 -7.32 -28.77
CA VAL A 170 -23.48 -7.67 -29.03
C VAL A 170 -23.97 -6.98 -30.29
#